data_dcd8656bdfc98fe54a350e31d15dd1e0
#
_entry.id   dcd8656bdfc98fe54a350e31d15dd1e0
#
_cell.length_a   1.000
_cell.length_b   1.000
_cell.length_c   1.000
_cell.angle_alpha   90.00
_cell.angle_beta   90.00
_cell.angle_gamma   90.00
#
_symmetry.space_group_name_H-M   'P 1'
#
loop_
_entity.id
_entity.type
_entity.pdbx_description
1 polymer ?
#
loop_
_entity_poly.entity_id
_entity_poly.type
_entity_poly.pdbx_seq_one_letter_code
_entity_poly.pdbx_strand_id
1 'polypeptide(L)' 'MSALNFVDIQQRYDQLTQELASPALESSKRHLYQKEHSYLSTVFEKMDLVQSSTIATK' A
#
# COMPACT_ATOMS: atom_id res chain seq x y z
N MET A 1 5.62 -3.86 21.21
CA MET A 1 5.24 -3.34 20.47
C MET A 1 5.10 -3.86 19.32
N SER A 2 4.37 -3.83 18.76
CA SER A 2 4.21 -4.44 17.78
C SER A 2 4.47 -3.90 16.75
N ALA A 3 4.87 -4.35 16.11
CA ALA A 3 5.22 -3.91 15.09
C ALA A 3 4.24 -3.75 14.11
N LEU A 4 4.59 -3.68 12.94
CA LEU A 4 3.67 -3.54 11.93
C LEU A 4 2.88 -4.75 11.76
N ASN A 5 1.61 -4.66 11.71
CA ASN A 5 0.88 -5.79 11.36
C ASN A 5 0.17 -5.55 10.06
N PHE A 6 -0.27 -6.61 9.42
CA PHE A 6 -0.86 -6.53 8.10
C PHE A 6 -2.06 -5.60 8.06
N VAL A 7 -2.86 -5.62 9.10
CA VAL A 7 -4.05 -4.78 9.13
C VAL A 7 -3.68 -3.30 9.10
N ASP A 8 -2.68 -2.94 9.87
CA ASP A 8 -2.25 -1.55 9.92
C ASP A 8 -1.74 -1.11 8.55
N ILE A 9 -0.96 -1.94 7.91
CA ILE A 9 -0.42 -1.61 6.61
C ILE A 9 -1.55 -1.49 5.59
N GLN A 10 -2.49 -2.39 5.66
CA GLN A 10 -3.60 -2.37 4.73
C GLN A 10 -4.46 -1.13 4.91
N GLN A 11 -4.70 -0.75 6.15
CA GLN A 11 -5.48 0.44 6.42
C GLN A 11 -4.79 1.68 5.89
N ARG A 12 -3.48 1.75 6.08
CA ARG A 12 -2.73 2.89 5.58
C ARG A 12 -2.79 2.94 4.05
N TYR A 13 -2.61 1.79 3.42
CA TYR A 13 -2.65 1.71 1.98
C TYR A 13 -4.01 2.17 1.45
N ASP A 14 -5.07 1.70 2.08
CA ASP A 14 -6.41 2.06 1.68
C ASP A 14 -6.64 3.55 1.84
N GLN A 15 -6.17 4.10 2.93
CA GLN A 15 -6.32 5.52 3.18
C GLN A 15 -5.59 6.33 2.11
N LEU A 16 -4.38 5.91 1.77
CA LEU A 16 -3.63 6.61 0.74
C LEU A 16 -4.33 6.51 -0.61
N THR A 17 -4.91 5.37 -0.90
CA THR A 17 -5.65 5.21 -2.13
C THR A 17 -6.80 6.20 -2.22
N GLN A 18 -7.52 6.36 -1.12
CA GLN A 18 -8.63 7.28 -1.11
C GLN A 18 -8.15 8.72 -1.24
N GLU A 19 -7.07 9.06 -0.56
CA GLU A 19 -6.56 10.42 -0.64
C GLU A 19 -6.08 10.74 -2.05
N LEU A 20 -5.41 9.78 -2.69
CA LEU A 20 -4.92 10.02 -4.03
C LEU A 20 -6.05 10.15 -5.03
N ALA A 21 -7.20 9.57 -4.74
CA ALA A 21 -8.34 9.70 -5.62
C ALA A 21 -9.08 10.99 -5.40
N SER A 22 -8.76 11.72 -4.36
CA SER A 22 -9.47 12.94 -4.04
C SER A 22 -9.00 14.08 -4.93
N PRO A 23 -9.89 14.79 -5.57
CA PRO A 23 -9.50 15.92 -6.41
C PRO A 23 -9.03 17.11 -5.60
N ALA A 24 -9.29 17.12 -4.31
CA ALA A 24 -8.88 18.23 -3.46
C ALA A 24 -7.46 18.08 -2.93
N LEU A 25 -6.83 16.98 -3.20
CA LEU A 25 -5.50 16.75 -2.67
C LEU A 25 -4.49 17.66 -3.34
N GLU A 26 -3.66 18.31 -2.53
CA GLU A 26 -2.65 19.20 -3.06
C GLU A 26 -1.59 18.43 -3.82
N SER A 27 -0.98 19.09 -4.80
CA SER A 27 0.03 18.42 -5.60
C SER A 27 1.22 17.95 -4.77
N SER A 28 1.66 18.77 -3.85
CA SER A 28 2.82 18.37 -3.06
C SER A 28 2.50 17.18 -2.18
N LYS A 29 1.32 17.15 -1.63
CA LYS A 29 0.94 16.02 -0.81
C LYS A 29 0.68 14.80 -1.67
N ARG A 30 0.15 15.02 -2.85
CA ARG A 30 -0.10 13.93 -3.76
C ARG A 30 1.20 13.20 -4.08
N HIS A 31 2.27 13.94 -4.29
CA HIS A 31 3.56 13.34 -4.59
C HIS A 31 4.04 12.47 -3.44
N LEU A 32 3.91 12.98 -2.22
CA LEU A 32 4.33 12.21 -1.05
C LEU A 32 3.48 10.96 -0.88
N TYR A 33 2.19 11.11 -1.07
CA TYR A 33 1.29 9.97 -0.90
C TYR A 33 1.54 8.92 -1.98
N GLN A 34 1.87 9.35 -3.19
CA GLN A 34 2.16 8.40 -4.24
C GLN A 34 3.41 7.60 -3.92
N LYS A 35 4.41 8.24 -3.34
CA LYS A 35 5.62 7.54 -2.97
C LYS A 35 5.31 6.48 -1.92
N GLU A 36 4.57 6.86 -0.91
CA GLU A 36 4.25 5.92 0.15
C GLU A 36 3.34 4.81 -0.37
N HIS A 37 2.38 5.18 -1.20
CA HIS A 37 1.47 4.21 -1.78
C HIS A 37 2.26 3.18 -2.60
N SER A 38 3.22 3.64 -3.36
CA SER A 38 4.04 2.75 -4.17
C SER A 38 4.86 1.82 -3.27
N TYR A 39 5.39 2.37 -2.19
CA TYR A 39 6.15 1.57 -1.26
C TYR A 39 5.29 0.47 -0.65
N LEU A 40 4.10 0.82 -0.21
CA LEU A 40 3.22 -0.17 0.39
C LEU A 40 2.76 -1.20 -0.64
N SER A 41 2.57 -0.77 -1.86
CA SER A 41 2.21 -1.69 -2.92
C SER A 41 3.31 -2.74 -3.10
N THR A 42 4.55 -2.32 -3.04
CA THR A 42 5.66 -3.25 -3.14
C THR A 42 5.69 -4.20 -1.94
N VAL A 43 5.38 -3.68 -0.77
CA VAL A 43 5.35 -4.52 0.42
C VAL A 43 4.28 -5.60 0.26
N PHE A 44 3.11 -5.22 -0.23
CA PHE A 44 2.05 -6.19 -0.43
C PHE A 44 2.46 -7.24 -1.46
N GLU A 45 3.14 -6.81 -2.51
CA GLU A 45 3.58 -7.75 -3.51
C GLU A 45 4.50 -8.79 -2.93
N LYS A 46 5.42 -8.35 -2.09
CA LYS A 46 6.35 -9.30 -1.49
C LYS A 46 5.65 -10.25 -0.55
N MET A 47 4.70 -9.73 0.21
CA MET A 47 3.96 -10.60 1.11
C MET A 47 3.14 -11.61 0.32
N ASP A 48 2.56 -11.14 -0.76
CA ASP A 48 1.74 -12.01 -1.57
C ASP A 48 2.58 -13.11 -2.20
N LEU A 49 3.77 -12.77 -2.65
CA LEU A 49 4.64 -13.77 -3.23
C LEU A 49 4.96 -14.85 -2.22
N VAL A 50 5.20 -14.47 -1.01
CA VAL A 50 5.52 -15.44 0.00
C VAL A 50 4.36 -16.38 0.23
N GLN A 51 3.17 -15.83 0.28
CA GLN A 51 2.04 -16.66 0.56
C GLN A 51 1.56 -17.40 -0.62
N SER A 52 1.59 -16.81 -1.77
CA SER A 52 1.01 -17.46 -2.86
C SER A 52 1.97 -18.03 -3.79
N SER A 53 3.10 -18.35 -3.36
CA SER A 53 4.06 -18.88 -4.26
C SER A 53 3.52 -20.06 -5.01
N THR A 54 2.62 -20.76 -4.41
CA THR A 54 2.17 -21.90 -5.07
C THR A 54 1.23 -21.59 -6.13
N ILE A 55 0.57 -20.53 -6.06
CA ILE A 55 -0.38 -20.33 -6.92
C ILE A 55 -0.01 -19.95 -8.19
N ALA A 56 0.92 -19.40 -8.29
CA ALA A 56 1.32 -18.96 -9.46
C ALA A 56 0.75 -19.54 -10.62
N THR A 57 0.52 -20.39 -10.69
CA THR A 57 0.07 -20.90 -11.75
C THR A 57 -0.81 -20.42 -12.37
N LYS A 58 -1.05 -20.20 -12.60
CA LYS A 58 -1.87 -19.94 -13.34
C LYS A 58 -1.78 -20.12 -14.10
#